data_71a03b58814fa5e34a07a69c7e391fff
#
_entry.id   71a03b58814fa5e34a07a69c7e391fff
#
_cell.length_a   1.000
_cell.length_b   1.000
_cell.length_c   1.000
_cell.angle_alpha   90.00
_cell.angle_beta   90.00
_cell.angle_gamma   90.00
#
_symmetry.space_group_name_H-M   'P 1'
#
loop_
_entity.id
_entity.type
_entity.pdbx_description
1 polymer ?
#
loop_
_entity_poly.entity_id
_entity_poly.type
_entity_poly.pdbx_seq_one_letter_code
_entity_poly.pdbx_strand_id
1 'polypeptide(L)' 'MAPDHELDTSLPGVRLLQQWIRQRRTISIQLASGLEMQGRLLWQDSEFLALLLAGAERPELLARKRIERI' A
#
# COMPACT_ATOMS: atom_id res chain seq x y z
N MET A 1 -19.11 -16.14 -5.61
CA MET A 1 -18.57 -14.85 -6.05
C MET A 1 -17.54 -14.38 -5.05
N ALA A 2 -16.41 -13.96 -5.53
CA ALA A 2 -15.39 -13.41 -4.64
C ALA A 2 -15.88 -12.11 -4.00
N PRO A 3 -15.64 -11.90 -2.70
CA PRO A 3 -15.95 -10.61 -2.09
C PRO A 3 -15.19 -9.49 -2.76
N ASP A 4 -15.79 -8.31 -2.82
CA ASP A 4 -15.13 -7.15 -3.43
C ASP A 4 -13.84 -6.76 -2.71
N HIS A 5 -13.70 -7.21 -1.47
CA HIS A 5 -12.54 -6.89 -0.63
C HIS A 5 -11.44 -7.96 -0.69
N GLU A 6 -11.69 -9.04 -1.43
CA GLU A 6 -10.70 -10.09 -1.56
C GLU A 6 -9.57 -9.63 -2.46
N LEU A 7 -8.34 -9.74 -1.96
CA LEU A 7 -7.16 -9.33 -2.71
C LEU A 7 -6.76 -10.43 -3.68
N ASP A 8 -6.66 -10.10 -4.96
CA ASP A 8 -6.20 -11.04 -5.99
C ASP A 8 -4.67 -10.99 -6.06
N THR A 9 -4.03 -11.94 -5.40
CA THR A 9 -2.58 -12.02 -5.35
C THR A 9 -1.95 -12.51 -6.65
N SER A 10 -2.76 -12.90 -7.64
CA SER A 10 -2.22 -13.27 -8.95
C SER A 10 -1.82 -12.07 -9.78
N LEU A 11 -2.31 -10.88 -9.46
CA LEU A 11 -1.98 -9.66 -10.19
C LEU A 11 -0.54 -9.26 -9.89
N PRO A 12 0.25 -8.90 -10.91
CA PRO A 12 1.66 -8.56 -10.73
C PRO A 12 1.90 -7.44 -9.73
N GLY A 13 1.08 -6.39 -9.76
CA GLY A 13 1.22 -5.27 -8.83
C GLY A 13 0.99 -5.69 -7.38
N VAL A 14 0.00 -6.53 -7.14
CA VAL A 14 -0.29 -7.04 -5.82
C VAL A 14 0.84 -7.92 -5.30
N ARG A 15 1.39 -8.77 -6.17
CA ARG A 15 2.51 -9.65 -5.80
C ARG A 15 3.75 -8.84 -5.45
N LEU A 16 4.03 -7.80 -6.19
CA LEU A 16 5.17 -6.93 -5.91
C LEU A 16 5.03 -6.26 -4.55
N LEU A 17 3.84 -5.74 -4.24
CA LEU A 17 3.59 -5.11 -2.94
C LEU A 17 3.70 -6.13 -1.80
N GLN A 18 3.21 -7.35 -2.00
CA GLN A 18 3.37 -8.41 -1.01
C GLN A 18 4.85 -8.73 -0.75
N GLN A 19 5.65 -8.73 -1.80
CA GLN A 19 7.09 -8.92 -1.67
C GLN A 19 7.73 -7.80 -0.86
N TRP A 20 7.35 -6.56 -1.13
CA TRP A 20 7.87 -5.40 -0.38
C TRP A 20 7.47 -5.44 1.09
N ILE A 21 6.26 -5.92 1.40
CA ILE A 21 5.83 -6.12 2.78
C ILE A 21 6.76 -7.11 3.48
N ARG A 22 7.04 -8.26 2.86
CA ARG A 22 7.91 -9.27 3.44
C ARG A 22 9.33 -8.76 3.61
N GLN A 23 9.80 -7.93 2.71
CA GLN A 23 11.15 -7.36 2.75
C GLN A 23 11.25 -6.15 3.67
N ARG A 24 10.15 -5.68 4.22
CA ARG A 24 10.09 -4.47 5.04
C ARG A 24 10.69 -3.27 4.32
N ARG A 25 10.39 -3.19 3.04
CA ARG A 25 10.99 -2.17 2.17
C ARG A 25 10.32 -0.83 2.38
N THR A 26 11.13 0.24 2.43
CA THR A 26 10.61 1.60 2.39
C THR A 26 10.24 1.95 0.96
N ILE A 27 9.03 2.44 0.77
CA ILE A 27 8.53 2.82 -0.54
C ILE A 27 8.04 4.26 -0.52
N SER A 28 7.92 4.85 -1.69
CA SER A 28 7.40 6.19 -1.88
C SER A 28 6.06 6.09 -2.60
N ILE A 29 5.05 6.76 -2.07
CA ILE A 29 3.71 6.76 -2.64
C ILE A 29 3.30 8.18 -2.93
N GLN A 30 2.84 8.43 -4.16
CA GLN A 30 2.30 9.73 -4.55
C GLN A 30 0.78 9.61 -4.64
N LEU A 31 0.08 10.49 -3.93
CA LEU A 31 -1.37 10.56 -3.96
C LEU A 31 -1.84 11.46 -5.10
N ALA A 32 -3.11 11.27 -5.50
CA ALA A 32 -3.71 12.08 -6.55
C ALA A 32 -3.71 13.58 -6.22
N SER A 33 -3.68 13.92 -4.93
CA SER A 33 -3.58 15.30 -4.48
C SER A 33 -2.20 15.93 -4.72
N GLY A 34 -1.21 15.13 -5.12
CA GLY A 34 0.17 15.56 -5.25
C GLY A 34 1.03 15.32 -4.02
N LEU A 35 0.42 14.93 -2.91
CA LEU A 35 1.16 14.62 -1.69
C LEU A 35 1.98 13.36 -1.87
N GLU A 36 3.23 13.41 -1.46
CA GLU A 36 4.12 12.25 -1.50
C GLU A 36 4.42 11.78 -0.08
N MET A 37 4.37 10.47 0.14
CA MET A 37 4.61 9.86 1.45
C MET A 37 5.61 8.73 1.30
N GLN A 38 6.50 8.60 2.27
CA GLN A 38 7.49 7.53 2.31
C GLN A 38 7.35 6.75 3.61
N GLY A 39 7.43 5.42 3.50
CA GLY A 39 7.35 4.57 4.67
C GLY A 39 7.40 3.11 4.29
N ARG A 40 7.19 2.25 5.28
CA ARG A 40 7.14 0.81 5.06
C ARG A 40 5.71 0.37 4.90
N LEU A 41 5.47 -0.42 3.87
CA LEU A 41 4.16 -1.01 3.65
C LEU A 41 4.00 -2.19 4.61
N LEU A 42 3.00 -2.11 5.49
CA LEU A 42 2.76 -3.14 6.50
C LEU A 42 1.82 -4.23 6.01
N TRP A 43 0.75 -3.81 5.34
CA TRP A 43 -0.21 -4.74 4.76
C TRP A 43 -1.01 -4.03 3.67
N GLN A 44 -1.73 -4.82 2.91
CA GLN A 44 -2.61 -4.31 1.87
C GLN A 44 -3.86 -5.18 1.77
N ASP A 45 -4.94 -4.58 1.31
CA ASP A 45 -6.13 -5.31 0.89
C ASP A 45 -6.64 -4.70 -0.42
N SER A 46 -7.86 -5.07 -0.83
CA SER A 46 -8.39 -4.59 -2.11
C SER A 46 -8.70 -3.10 -2.12
N GLU A 47 -8.82 -2.47 -0.96
CA GLU A 47 -9.22 -1.07 -0.86
C GLU A 47 -8.15 -0.16 -0.28
N PHE A 48 -7.30 -0.69 0.60
CA PHE A 48 -6.36 0.13 1.36
C PHE A 48 -4.95 -0.44 1.35
N LEU A 49 -4.01 0.47 1.52
CA LEU A 49 -2.64 0.15 1.90
C LEU A 49 -2.37 0.76 3.25
N ALA A 50 -1.65 0.04 4.11
CA ALA A 50 -1.21 0.57 5.39
C ALA A 50 0.27 0.89 5.33
N LEU A 51 0.61 2.17 5.41
CA LEU A 51 1.97 2.67 5.29
C LEU A 51 2.44 3.23 6.63
N LEU A 52 3.55 2.72 7.15
CA LEU A 52 4.14 3.23 8.38
C LEU A 52 5.24 4.23 8.04
N LEU A 53 4.94 5.51 8.28
CA LEU A 53 5.89 6.59 8.04
C LEU A 53 7.01 6.57 9.07
N ALA A 54 8.18 7.08 8.69
CA ALA A 54 9.33 7.14 9.58
C ALA A 54 8.98 7.96 10.83
N GLY A 55 9.23 7.37 12.01
CA GLY A 55 8.95 8.01 13.28
C GLY A 55 7.51 7.96 13.74
N ALA A 56 6.61 7.39 12.92
CA ALA A 56 5.21 7.28 13.30
C ALA A 56 4.97 6.03 14.15
N GLU A 57 4.04 6.13 15.09
CA GLU A 57 3.65 4.99 15.93
C GLU A 57 2.52 4.18 15.31
N ARG A 58 1.75 4.78 14.40
CA ARG A 58 0.59 4.16 13.77
C ARG A 58 0.69 4.28 12.27
N PRO A 59 0.21 3.27 11.52
CA PRO A 59 0.21 3.34 10.08
C PRO A 59 -0.84 4.31 9.55
N GLU A 60 -0.55 4.90 8.40
CA GLU A 60 -1.53 5.64 7.63
C GLU A 60 -2.26 4.68 6.71
N LEU A 61 -3.58 4.76 6.68
CA LEU A 61 -4.40 3.98 5.76
C LEU A 61 -4.63 4.80 4.50
N LEU A 62 -4.13 4.31 3.39
CA LEU A 62 -4.24 4.98 2.11
C LEU A 62 -5.20 4.21 1.21
N ALA A 63 -6.26 4.88 0.77
CA ALA A 63 -7.20 4.26 -0.17
C ALA A 63 -6.50 4.08 -1.51
N ARG A 64 -6.56 2.87 -2.07
CA ARG A 64 -5.91 2.56 -3.36
C ARG A 64 -6.32 3.53 -4.47
N LYS A 65 -7.61 3.91 -4.48
CA LYS A 65 -8.12 4.81 -5.51
C LYS A 65 -7.52 6.21 -5.46
N ARG A 66 -6.89 6.58 -4.35
CA ARG A 66 -6.26 7.89 -4.19
C ARG A 66 -4.77 7.84 -4.50
N ILE A 67 -4.23 6.66 -4.73
CA ILE A 67 -2.81 6.50 -5.03
C ILE A 67 -2.62 6.66 -6.53
N GLU A 68 -1.77 7.60 -6.91
CA GLU A 68 -1.47 7.82 -8.31
C GLU A 68 -0.25 7.03 -8.74
N ARG A 69 0.75 6.93 -7.86
CA ARG A 69 2.00 6.28 -8.18
C ARG A 69 2.67 5.70 -6.95
N ILE A 70 3.32 4.58 -7.14
CA ILE A 70 4.16 3.96 -6.12
C ILE A 70 5.58 3.82 -6.64
#